data_9ab56c220151599f265b0a1c229b01df
#
_entry.id   9ab56c220151599f265b0a1c229b01df
#
_cell.length_a   1.000
_cell.length_b   1.000
_cell.length_c   1.000
_cell.angle_alpha   90.00
_cell.angle_beta   90.00
_cell.angle_gamma   90.00
#
_symmetry.space_group_name_H-M   'P 1'
#
loop_
_entity.id
_entity.type
_entity.pdbx_description
1 polymer ?
#
loop_
_entity_poly.entity_id
_entity_poly.type
_entity_poly.pdbx_seq_one_letter_code
_entity_poly.pdbx_strand_id
1 'polypeptide(L)'
;MPIKVQRDLPAKAILEEENIFIMDEDRAMSQDIRPLEILILNLMPLKEETETQLMRALSNTPLQVDCTFLMLSTHVSKNTSASHLNKFYVTFDEIKKKKYDGMIITGAPVENLEYEEVNYWPELSMMMEWSKTHVTSTIHICWGAQAGLYYHYGIPKYPMEKKLSGIYNHRVLDRKVPLVRSLNDFFLAPHSRYTQVRKADILKHPELAILAESDEAGVFLVMSRDGRQIFVQGHPEYDRMTLNNEYHRDLNKGLNPEVPYNYYEDNDPFSAPPLTWRNTSNTLYTNWLNYYVYQVTPYLLDVEE
;
A
#
# COMPACT_ATOMS: atom_id res chain seq x y z
N MET A 1 8.43 -6.09 -17.81
CA MET A 1 8.62 -7.49 -17.42
C MET A 1 7.71 -7.77 -16.26
N PRO A 2 7.27 -9.00 -16.02
CA PRO A 2 6.16 -9.27 -15.14
C PRO A 2 6.56 -9.44 -13.67
N ILE A 3 5.55 -9.31 -12.81
CA ILE A 3 5.66 -9.71 -11.41
C ILE A 3 5.81 -11.24 -11.32
N LYS A 4 6.76 -11.70 -10.52
CA LYS A 4 6.92 -13.12 -10.21
C LYS A 4 5.88 -13.53 -9.17
N VAL A 5 5.17 -14.62 -9.44
CA VAL A 5 4.06 -15.11 -8.61
C VAL A 5 4.30 -16.56 -8.26
N GLN A 6 4.10 -16.94 -7.01
CA GLN A 6 4.08 -18.35 -6.62
C GLN A 6 2.99 -19.09 -7.40
N ARG A 7 3.32 -20.31 -7.90
CA ARG A 7 2.48 -21.08 -8.84
C ARG A 7 1.03 -21.24 -8.40
N ASP A 8 0.80 -21.46 -7.12
CA ASP A 8 -0.53 -21.78 -6.58
C ASP A 8 -1.17 -20.60 -5.82
N LEU A 9 -0.62 -19.38 -5.94
CA LEU A 9 -1.22 -18.21 -5.30
C LEU A 9 -2.56 -17.89 -5.99
N PRO A 10 -3.68 -17.76 -5.24
CA PRO A 10 -5.01 -17.48 -5.82
C PRO A 10 -5.05 -16.22 -6.71
N ALA A 11 -4.29 -15.18 -6.33
CA ALA A 11 -4.17 -13.96 -7.13
C ALA A 11 -3.71 -14.22 -8.57
N LYS A 12 -2.95 -15.30 -8.83
CA LYS A 12 -2.46 -15.63 -10.16
C LYS A 12 -3.56 -15.74 -11.20
N ALA A 13 -4.60 -16.53 -10.91
CA ALA A 13 -5.70 -16.75 -11.84
C ALA A 13 -6.45 -15.45 -12.16
N ILE A 14 -6.69 -14.62 -11.14
CA ILE A 14 -7.38 -13.32 -11.30
C ILE A 14 -6.56 -12.38 -12.19
N LEU A 15 -5.25 -12.29 -11.96
CA LEU A 15 -4.36 -11.42 -12.74
C LEU A 15 -4.26 -11.87 -14.20
N GLU A 16 -4.23 -13.20 -14.46
CA GLU A 16 -4.25 -13.75 -15.82
C GLU A 16 -5.56 -13.43 -16.56
N GLU A 17 -6.72 -13.54 -15.90
CA GLU A 17 -8.02 -13.16 -16.46
C GLU A 17 -8.11 -11.66 -16.82
N GLU A 18 -7.39 -10.81 -16.08
CA GLU A 18 -7.29 -9.37 -16.34
C GLU A 18 -6.25 -9.00 -17.42
N ASN A 19 -5.67 -9.97 -18.13
CA ASN A 19 -4.56 -9.78 -19.08
C ASN A 19 -3.33 -9.09 -18.47
N ILE A 20 -3.10 -9.27 -17.18
CA ILE A 20 -1.89 -8.80 -16.52
C ILE A 20 -0.82 -9.87 -16.73
N PHE A 21 0.29 -9.47 -17.33
CA PHE A 21 1.39 -10.38 -17.60
C PHE A 21 2.13 -10.71 -16.31
N ILE A 22 2.03 -11.95 -15.87
CA ILE A 22 2.72 -12.50 -14.71
C ILE A 22 3.75 -13.54 -15.14
N MET A 23 4.71 -13.83 -14.28
CA MET A 23 5.78 -14.79 -14.51
C MET A 23 5.76 -15.85 -13.41
N ASP A 24 5.81 -17.12 -13.77
CA ASP A 24 6.07 -18.17 -12.80
C ASP A 24 7.57 -18.29 -12.49
N GLU A 25 7.88 -19.10 -11.49
CA GLU A 25 9.26 -19.27 -11.01
C GLU A 25 10.19 -19.85 -12.07
N ASP A 26 9.71 -20.82 -12.88
CA ASP A 26 10.52 -21.49 -13.90
C ASP A 26 10.95 -20.50 -15.00
N ARG A 27 10.03 -19.63 -15.41
CA ARG A 27 10.30 -18.61 -16.41
C ARG A 27 11.19 -17.49 -15.85
N ALA A 28 11.00 -17.11 -14.58
CA ALA A 28 11.84 -16.11 -13.93
C ALA A 28 13.30 -16.57 -13.85
N MET A 29 13.54 -17.84 -13.48
CA MET A 29 14.89 -18.41 -13.41
C MET A 29 15.57 -18.57 -14.78
N SER A 30 14.81 -18.55 -15.87
CA SER A 30 15.40 -18.62 -17.24
C SER A 30 15.92 -17.28 -17.75
N GLN A 31 15.74 -16.18 -17.00
CA GLN A 31 16.20 -14.84 -17.35
C GLN A 31 17.33 -14.43 -16.39
N ASP A 32 18.47 -14.01 -16.95
CA ASP A 32 19.60 -13.47 -16.18
C ASP A 32 19.32 -12.01 -15.77
N ILE A 33 18.33 -11.84 -14.88
CA ILE A 33 17.87 -10.53 -14.37
C ILE A 33 17.66 -10.66 -12.88
N ARG A 34 18.29 -9.78 -12.11
CA ARG A 34 18.01 -9.65 -10.68
C ARG A 34 16.62 -9.04 -10.48
N PRO A 35 15.65 -9.77 -9.91
CA PRO A 35 14.36 -9.19 -9.56
C PRO A 35 14.50 -8.20 -8.40
N LEU A 36 13.58 -7.24 -8.33
CA LEU A 36 13.40 -6.40 -7.14
C LEU A 36 12.70 -7.21 -6.06
N GLU A 37 13.32 -7.33 -4.90
CA GLU A 37 12.73 -8.02 -3.76
C GLU A 37 11.86 -7.06 -2.95
N ILE A 38 10.54 -7.24 -3.03
CA ILE A 38 9.53 -6.41 -2.36
C ILE A 38 8.89 -7.19 -1.21
N LEU A 39 9.03 -6.66 0.00
CA LEU A 39 8.40 -7.20 1.20
C LEU A 39 7.03 -6.52 1.42
N ILE A 40 5.97 -7.30 1.63
CA ILE A 40 4.62 -6.79 1.85
C ILE A 40 4.11 -7.23 3.22
N LEU A 41 4.13 -6.33 4.20
CA LEU A 41 3.47 -6.54 5.49
C LEU A 41 1.97 -6.28 5.33
N ASN A 42 1.21 -7.37 5.20
CA ASN A 42 -0.21 -7.31 4.94
C ASN A 42 -1.02 -7.36 6.24
N LEU A 43 -1.45 -6.18 6.71
CA LEU A 43 -2.27 -6.01 7.93
C LEU A 43 -3.78 -6.02 7.65
N MET A 44 -4.18 -6.05 6.36
CA MET A 44 -5.58 -6.03 5.95
C MET A 44 -6.32 -7.31 6.36
N PRO A 45 -7.62 -7.19 6.68
CA PRO A 45 -8.42 -8.35 7.12
C PRO A 45 -8.70 -9.35 6.01
N LEU A 46 -8.86 -8.90 4.75
CA LEU A 46 -9.07 -9.73 3.56
C LEU A 46 -7.76 -9.83 2.79
N LYS A 47 -6.87 -10.70 3.25
CA LYS A 47 -5.49 -10.76 2.76
C LYS A 47 -5.40 -11.12 1.29
N GLU A 48 -6.17 -12.09 0.81
CA GLU A 48 -6.15 -12.57 -0.58
C GLU A 48 -6.61 -11.47 -1.56
N GLU A 49 -7.59 -10.63 -1.17
CA GLU A 49 -7.98 -9.47 -1.97
C GLU A 49 -6.83 -8.43 -2.04
N THR A 50 -6.20 -8.14 -0.91
CA THR A 50 -5.08 -7.18 -0.83
C THR A 50 -3.86 -7.69 -1.61
N GLU A 51 -3.56 -8.98 -1.57
CA GLU A 51 -2.54 -9.62 -2.40
C GLU A 51 -2.77 -9.31 -3.88
N THR A 52 -3.98 -9.59 -4.37
CA THR A 52 -4.36 -9.34 -5.77
C THR A 52 -4.25 -7.86 -6.13
N GLN A 53 -4.72 -6.97 -5.28
CA GLN A 53 -4.70 -5.52 -5.49
C GLN A 53 -3.26 -4.98 -5.59
N LEU A 54 -2.39 -5.37 -4.66
CA LEU A 54 -0.99 -4.91 -4.64
C LEU A 54 -0.18 -5.53 -5.77
N MET A 55 -0.36 -6.82 -6.07
CA MET A 55 0.33 -7.46 -7.19
C MET A 55 -0.05 -6.83 -8.53
N ARG A 56 -1.33 -6.48 -8.72
CA ARG A 56 -1.80 -5.74 -9.90
C ARG A 56 -1.14 -4.36 -9.99
N ALA A 57 -1.06 -3.62 -8.89
CA ALA A 57 -0.43 -2.30 -8.87
C ALA A 57 1.08 -2.37 -9.18
N LEU A 58 1.77 -3.38 -8.66
CA LEU A 58 3.20 -3.60 -8.86
C LEU A 58 3.54 -4.19 -10.24
N SER A 59 2.59 -4.79 -10.96
CA SER A 59 2.83 -5.45 -12.24
C SER A 59 3.00 -4.48 -13.42
N ASN A 60 2.62 -3.21 -13.29
CA ASN A 60 2.66 -2.22 -14.36
C ASN A 60 4.05 -1.58 -14.52
N THR A 61 5.10 -2.40 -14.62
CA THR A 61 6.49 -1.96 -14.78
C THR A 61 7.26 -2.93 -15.69
N PRO A 62 8.29 -2.48 -16.43
CA PRO A 62 9.19 -3.38 -17.12
C PRO A 62 10.18 -4.11 -16.17
N LEU A 63 10.23 -3.74 -14.90
CA LEU A 63 11.13 -4.36 -13.92
C LEU A 63 10.55 -5.69 -13.44
N GLN A 64 11.41 -6.67 -13.21
CA GLN A 64 11.00 -7.92 -12.57
C GLN A 64 10.85 -7.68 -11.06
N VAL A 65 9.71 -8.07 -10.50
CA VAL A 65 9.39 -7.89 -9.09
C VAL A 65 9.07 -9.25 -8.47
N ASP A 66 9.73 -9.55 -7.35
CA ASP A 66 9.49 -10.71 -6.51
C ASP A 66 8.88 -10.27 -5.18
N CYS A 67 7.68 -10.71 -4.86
CA CYS A 67 6.95 -10.30 -3.67
C CYS A 67 7.00 -11.37 -2.59
N THR A 68 7.46 -10.98 -1.38
CA THR A 68 7.38 -11.78 -0.17
C THR A 68 6.30 -11.22 0.74
N PHE A 69 5.27 -12.01 1.06
CA PHE A 69 4.23 -11.60 2.01
C PHE A 69 4.65 -11.90 3.44
N LEU A 70 4.57 -10.87 4.28
CA LEU A 70 4.93 -10.92 5.70
C LEU A 70 3.65 -10.84 6.56
N MET A 71 3.55 -11.70 7.56
CA MET A 71 2.50 -11.64 8.57
C MET A 71 3.08 -11.36 9.96
N LEU A 72 2.21 -10.82 10.83
CA LEU A 72 2.54 -10.64 12.24
C LEU A 72 2.44 -11.98 12.98
N SER A 73 3.42 -12.26 13.84
CA SER A 73 3.44 -13.45 14.68
C SER A 73 2.49 -13.32 15.87
N THR A 74 2.28 -12.11 16.35
CA THR A 74 1.46 -11.78 17.52
C THR A 74 -0.02 -11.59 17.21
N HIS A 75 -0.43 -11.67 15.92
CA HIS A 75 -1.80 -11.46 15.50
C HIS A 75 -2.35 -12.66 14.70
N VAL A 76 -3.48 -13.19 15.13
CA VAL A 76 -4.18 -14.27 14.42
C VAL A 76 -5.19 -13.68 13.43
N SER A 77 -5.00 -13.94 12.13
CA SER A 77 -5.96 -13.55 11.10
C SER A 77 -7.29 -14.31 11.28
N LYS A 78 -8.40 -13.57 11.23
CA LYS A 78 -9.75 -14.16 11.39
C LYS A 78 -10.41 -14.51 10.05
N ASN A 79 -9.98 -13.89 8.95
CA ASN A 79 -10.65 -13.97 7.65
C ASN A 79 -9.83 -14.69 6.57
N THR A 80 -8.63 -15.16 6.93
CA THR A 80 -7.75 -15.90 6.01
C THR A 80 -7.41 -17.25 6.65
N SER A 81 -7.47 -18.31 5.86
CA SER A 81 -7.21 -19.66 6.37
C SER A 81 -5.76 -19.85 6.81
N ALA A 82 -5.54 -20.64 7.86
CA ALA A 82 -4.19 -20.96 8.31
C ALA A 82 -3.36 -21.67 7.22
N SER A 83 -4.01 -22.48 6.38
CA SER A 83 -3.34 -23.15 5.25
C SER A 83 -2.80 -22.15 4.21
N HIS A 84 -3.55 -21.09 3.90
CA HIS A 84 -3.08 -20.02 3.02
C HIS A 84 -1.90 -19.27 3.62
N LEU A 85 -2.03 -18.86 4.90
CA LEU A 85 -0.95 -18.16 5.60
C LEU A 85 0.34 -18.99 5.68
N ASN A 86 0.25 -20.24 6.07
CA ASN A 86 1.41 -21.12 6.19
C ASN A 86 2.09 -21.39 4.83
N LYS A 87 1.34 -21.30 3.72
CA LYS A 87 1.87 -21.56 2.38
C LYS A 87 2.51 -20.33 1.74
N PHE A 88 1.94 -19.14 1.95
CA PHE A 88 2.29 -17.94 1.17
C PHE A 88 2.91 -16.82 2.00
N TYR A 89 2.86 -16.89 3.34
CA TYR A 89 3.40 -15.86 4.23
C TYR A 89 4.60 -16.35 5.00
N VAL A 90 5.49 -15.43 5.30
CA VAL A 90 6.62 -15.62 6.20
C VAL A 90 6.45 -14.79 7.45
N THR A 91 7.16 -15.16 8.52
CA THR A 91 7.25 -14.41 9.77
C THR A 91 8.47 -13.51 9.78
N PHE A 92 8.50 -12.53 10.69
CA PHE A 92 9.63 -11.62 10.81
C PHE A 92 10.93 -12.37 11.18
N ASP A 93 10.85 -13.41 11.99
CA ASP A 93 12.03 -14.19 12.37
C ASP A 93 12.73 -14.86 11.20
N GLU A 94 11.97 -15.22 10.15
CA GLU A 94 12.52 -15.85 8.94
C GLU A 94 13.23 -14.84 8.03
N ILE A 95 12.90 -13.55 8.13
CA ILE A 95 13.40 -12.52 7.20
C ILE A 95 14.33 -11.48 7.81
N LYS A 96 14.41 -11.38 9.14
CA LYS A 96 15.11 -10.29 9.85
C LYS A 96 16.61 -10.12 9.52
N LYS A 97 17.25 -11.14 8.93
CA LYS A 97 18.64 -11.10 8.48
C LYS A 97 18.80 -10.71 7.01
N LYS A 98 17.70 -10.67 6.26
CA LYS A 98 17.69 -10.33 4.83
C LYS A 98 17.55 -8.82 4.64
N LYS A 99 17.96 -8.34 3.47
CA LYS A 99 17.70 -6.99 2.99
C LYS A 99 16.70 -7.06 1.84
N TYR A 100 15.88 -6.04 1.69
CA TYR A 100 14.88 -5.92 0.65
C TYR A 100 15.04 -4.59 -0.09
N ASP A 101 14.69 -4.58 -1.37
CA ASP A 101 14.76 -3.37 -2.19
C ASP A 101 13.61 -2.41 -1.84
N GLY A 102 12.43 -2.94 -1.56
CA GLY A 102 11.28 -2.16 -1.15
C GLY A 102 10.41 -2.87 -0.11
N MET A 103 9.60 -2.10 0.60
CA MET A 103 8.61 -2.63 1.53
C MET A 103 7.28 -1.89 1.39
N ILE A 104 6.18 -2.61 1.54
CA ILE A 104 4.83 -2.06 1.66
C ILE A 104 4.26 -2.47 3.01
N ILE A 105 3.77 -1.49 3.79
CA ILE A 105 3.00 -1.71 5.01
C ILE A 105 1.57 -1.26 4.73
N THR A 106 0.63 -2.20 4.73
CA THR A 106 -0.76 -1.93 4.37
C THR A 106 -1.54 -1.23 5.49
N GLY A 107 -2.75 -0.80 5.19
CA GLY A 107 -3.72 -0.38 6.18
C GLY A 107 -4.17 -1.51 7.10
N ALA A 108 -4.88 -1.15 8.17
CA ALA A 108 -5.51 -2.08 9.10
C ALA A 108 -6.78 -1.44 9.67
N PRO A 109 -7.84 -2.22 9.98
CA PRO A 109 -9.11 -1.69 10.50
C PRO A 109 -9.08 -1.49 12.02
N VAL A 110 -8.05 -0.79 12.52
CA VAL A 110 -7.83 -0.53 13.96
C VAL A 110 -7.66 0.96 14.26
N GLU A 111 -8.10 1.81 13.36
CA GLU A 111 -7.95 3.26 13.43
C GLU A 111 -8.62 3.92 14.66
N ASN A 112 -9.60 3.26 15.27
CA ASN A 112 -10.29 3.76 16.46
C ASN A 112 -9.55 3.46 17.78
N LEU A 113 -8.49 2.64 17.73
CA LEU A 113 -7.62 2.36 18.89
C LEU A 113 -6.44 3.34 18.90
N GLU A 114 -5.96 3.69 20.09
CA GLU A 114 -4.64 4.31 20.19
C GLU A 114 -3.57 3.31 19.72
N TYR A 115 -2.44 3.81 19.24
CA TYR A 115 -1.43 2.91 18.63
C TYR A 115 -0.93 1.88 19.64
N GLU A 116 -0.68 2.28 20.88
CA GLU A 116 -0.19 1.43 21.97
C GLU A 116 -1.24 0.41 22.46
N GLU A 117 -2.52 0.62 22.16
CA GLU A 117 -3.60 -0.33 22.44
C GLU A 117 -3.73 -1.42 21.37
N VAL A 118 -3.11 -1.24 20.20
CA VAL A 118 -3.08 -2.26 19.15
C VAL A 118 -2.17 -3.40 19.60
N ASN A 119 -2.71 -4.59 19.75
CA ASN A 119 -2.03 -5.76 20.32
C ASN A 119 -0.71 -6.15 19.64
N TYR A 120 -0.55 -5.81 18.36
CA TYR A 120 0.67 -6.07 17.58
C TYR A 120 1.54 -4.81 17.40
N TRP A 121 1.25 -3.71 18.08
CA TRP A 121 2.03 -2.48 17.95
C TRP A 121 3.52 -2.65 18.27
N PRO A 122 3.93 -3.41 19.31
CA PRO A 122 5.35 -3.64 19.56
C PRO A 122 6.07 -4.36 18.41
N GLU A 123 5.43 -5.36 17.80
CA GLU A 123 6.00 -6.11 16.67
C GLU A 123 6.07 -5.22 15.41
N LEU A 124 5.01 -4.45 15.13
CA LEU A 124 4.97 -3.51 14.02
C LEU A 124 6.06 -2.43 14.17
N SER A 125 6.20 -1.85 15.36
CA SER A 125 7.23 -0.84 15.67
C SER A 125 8.64 -1.38 15.46
N MET A 126 8.89 -2.62 15.89
CA MET A 126 10.17 -3.31 15.66
C MET A 126 10.45 -3.49 14.16
N MET A 127 9.45 -3.86 13.35
CA MET A 127 9.59 -4.00 11.90
C MET A 127 9.83 -2.65 11.22
N MET A 128 9.16 -1.57 11.67
CA MET A 128 9.40 -0.22 11.16
C MET A 128 10.82 0.26 11.49
N GLU A 129 11.35 -0.05 12.70
CA GLU A 129 12.74 0.27 13.04
C GLU A 129 13.72 -0.52 12.18
N TRP A 130 13.50 -1.83 12.03
CA TRP A 130 14.32 -2.70 11.20
C TRP A 130 14.34 -2.24 9.73
N SER A 131 13.21 -1.77 9.20
CA SER A 131 13.11 -1.31 7.80
C SER A 131 14.08 -0.15 7.49
N LYS A 132 14.43 0.68 8.48
CA LYS A 132 15.36 1.81 8.30
C LYS A 132 16.77 1.39 7.85
N THR A 133 17.16 0.15 8.13
CA THR A 133 18.51 -0.37 7.81
C THR A 133 18.50 -1.54 6.83
N HIS A 134 17.36 -2.19 6.64
CA HIS A 134 17.23 -3.40 5.82
C HIS A 134 16.38 -3.22 4.57
N VAL A 135 15.73 -2.06 4.42
CA VAL A 135 14.89 -1.75 3.26
C VAL A 135 15.32 -0.44 2.63
N THR A 136 15.41 -0.39 1.30
CA THR A 136 15.82 0.83 0.59
C THR A 136 14.72 1.90 0.65
N SER A 137 13.46 1.54 0.36
CA SER A 137 12.32 2.46 0.44
C SER A 137 11.05 1.73 0.89
N THR A 138 10.25 2.36 1.76
CA THR A 138 9.02 1.81 2.33
C THR A 138 7.83 2.69 1.97
N ILE A 139 6.77 2.09 1.38
CA ILE A 139 5.44 2.69 1.26
C ILE A 139 4.57 2.22 2.41
N HIS A 140 3.95 3.18 3.07
CA HIS A 140 2.93 2.97 4.10
C HIS A 140 1.57 3.40 3.55
N ILE A 141 0.51 2.60 3.74
CA ILE A 141 -0.82 2.83 3.15
C ILE A 141 -1.87 3.04 4.26
N CYS A 142 -2.69 4.07 4.14
CA CYS A 142 -3.84 4.38 5.00
C CYS A 142 -3.47 4.40 6.49
N TRP A 143 -4.02 3.49 7.30
CA TRP A 143 -3.66 3.38 8.72
C TRP A 143 -2.15 3.08 8.89
N GLY A 144 -1.57 2.24 8.03
CA GLY A 144 -0.11 2.03 8.02
C GLY A 144 0.67 3.31 7.79
N ALA A 145 0.17 4.24 6.96
CA ALA A 145 0.78 5.55 6.76
C ALA A 145 0.68 6.43 8.02
N GLN A 146 -0.45 6.41 8.70
CA GLN A 146 -0.62 7.12 9.98
C GLN A 146 0.27 6.52 11.07
N ALA A 147 0.35 5.19 11.15
CA ALA A 147 1.22 4.47 12.08
C ALA A 147 2.71 4.79 11.84
N GLY A 148 3.13 4.82 10.57
CA GLY A 148 4.49 5.19 10.20
C GLY A 148 4.81 6.64 10.51
N LEU A 149 3.91 7.58 10.23
CA LEU A 149 4.08 9.00 10.61
C LEU A 149 4.17 9.18 12.13
N TYR A 150 3.37 8.43 12.88
CA TYR A 150 3.45 8.46 14.35
C TYR A 150 4.77 7.86 14.85
N TYR A 151 5.14 6.66 14.38
CA TYR A 151 6.34 5.97 14.84
C TYR A 151 7.62 6.75 14.52
N HIS A 152 7.77 7.22 13.28
CA HIS A 152 9.01 7.85 12.83
C HIS A 152 9.13 9.33 13.20
N TYR A 153 8.00 10.04 13.35
CA TYR A 153 7.97 11.50 13.51
C TYR A 153 7.10 11.99 14.66
N GLY A 154 6.40 11.11 15.38
CA GLY A 154 5.52 11.52 16.48
C GLY A 154 4.26 12.26 16.02
N ILE A 155 3.90 12.18 14.75
CA ILE A 155 2.72 12.86 14.19
C ILE A 155 1.46 12.07 14.55
N PRO A 156 0.53 12.67 15.35
CA PRO A 156 -0.67 11.96 15.80
C PRO A 156 -1.73 11.85 14.71
N LYS A 157 -2.60 10.84 14.83
CA LYS A 157 -3.87 10.79 14.11
C LYS A 157 -4.98 11.49 14.88
N TYR A 158 -6.01 11.93 14.16
CA TYR A 158 -7.19 12.57 14.73
C TYR A 158 -8.45 11.87 14.23
N PRO A 159 -9.44 11.61 15.10
CA PRO A 159 -10.71 11.06 14.67
C PRO A 159 -11.45 12.06 13.77
N MET A 160 -12.25 11.54 12.86
CA MET A 160 -13.14 12.29 12.00
C MET A 160 -14.58 12.12 12.51
N GLU A 161 -15.43 13.10 12.28
CA GLU A 161 -16.86 13.05 12.70
C GLU A 161 -17.61 11.90 12.02
N LYS A 162 -17.22 11.58 10.77
CA LYS A 162 -17.79 10.49 9.97
C LYS A 162 -16.70 9.82 9.12
N LYS A 163 -17.01 8.61 8.66
CA LYS A 163 -16.13 7.87 7.74
C LYS A 163 -15.91 8.67 6.46
N LEU A 164 -14.67 8.89 6.10
CA LEU A 164 -14.30 9.38 4.78
C LEU A 164 -14.27 8.18 3.85
N SER A 165 -15.28 8.04 2.98
CA SER A 165 -15.39 6.94 2.02
C SER A 165 -15.76 7.49 0.65
N GLY A 166 -14.99 7.14 -0.39
CA GLY A 166 -15.25 7.58 -1.76
C GLY A 166 -14.00 7.86 -2.57
N ILE A 167 -14.21 8.48 -3.73
CA ILE A 167 -13.18 8.87 -4.69
C ILE A 167 -13.02 10.38 -4.65
N TYR A 168 -11.86 10.82 -4.20
CA TYR A 168 -11.56 12.23 -3.99
C TYR A 168 -10.56 12.75 -5.02
N ASN A 169 -10.70 14.02 -5.34
CA ASN A 169 -9.80 14.72 -6.25
C ASN A 169 -8.63 15.31 -5.45
N HIS A 170 -7.40 15.03 -5.91
CA HIS A 170 -6.16 15.45 -5.26
C HIS A 170 -5.36 16.32 -6.21
N ARG A 171 -4.71 17.34 -5.66
CA ARG A 171 -3.80 18.23 -6.38
C ARG A 171 -2.35 17.85 -6.08
N VAL A 172 -1.52 17.75 -7.13
CA VAL A 172 -0.06 17.64 -7.01
C VAL A 172 0.53 18.99 -6.59
N LEU A 173 1.34 19.00 -5.53
CA LEU A 173 1.93 20.22 -4.96
C LEU A 173 3.34 20.51 -5.50
N ASP A 174 4.13 19.48 -5.79
CA ASP A 174 5.48 19.63 -6.34
C ASP A 174 5.74 18.60 -7.46
N ARG A 175 5.63 19.05 -8.70
CA ARG A 175 5.83 18.23 -9.92
C ARG A 175 7.27 17.83 -10.18
N LYS A 176 8.24 18.42 -9.50
CA LYS A 176 9.67 18.11 -9.68
C LYS A 176 10.06 16.81 -9.01
N VAL A 177 9.24 16.34 -8.05
CA VAL A 177 9.49 15.09 -7.31
C VAL A 177 9.18 13.91 -8.20
N PRO A 178 10.14 12.97 -8.42
CA PRO A 178 9.94 11.82 -9.31
C PRO A 178 8.75 10.93 -8.95
N LEU A 179 8.36 10.86 -7.69
CA LEU A 179 7.23 10.04 -7.23
C LEU A 179 5.89 10.43 -7.88
N VAL A 180 5.68 11.71 -8.15
CA VAL A 180 4.47 12.24 -8.78
C VAL A 180 4.63 12.50 -10.28
N ARG A 181 5.75 12.12 -10.87
CA ARG A 181 6.01 12.29 -12.31
C ARG A 181 4.93 11.56 -13.11
N SER A 182 4.43 12.24 -14.14
CA SER A 182 3.36 11.77 -15.04
C SER A 182 1.96 11.65 -14.40
N LEU A 183 1.78 12.02 -13.15
CA LEU A 183 0.45 12.33 -12.66
C LEU A 183 -0.05 13.65 -13.25
N ASN A 184 -1.34 13.73 -13.49
CA ASN A 184 -1.99 15.01 -13.86
C ASN A 184 -1.91 16.00 -12.67
N ASP A 185 -2.17 17.28 -12.92
CA ASP A 185 -2.28 18.30 -11.86
C ASP A 185 -3.28 17.92 -10.80
N PHE A 186 -4.36 17.29 -11.25
CA PHE A 186 -5.42 16.72 -10.44
C PHE A 186 -5.59 15.26 -10.81
N PHE A 187 -5.76 14.43 -9.82
CA PHE A 187 -5.97 13.00 -9.98
C PHE A 187 -6.95 12.46 -8.94
N LEU A 188 -7.60 11.36 -9.27
CA LEU A 188 -8.55 10.69 -8.39
C LEU A 188 -7.90 9.55 -7.62
N ALA A 189 -8.26 9.41 -6.34
CA ALA A 189 -7.86 8.27 -5.52
C ALA A 189 -8.93 7.91 -4.48
N PRO A 190 -9.07 6.60 -4.14
CA PRO A 190 -9.98 6.12 -3.12
C PRO A 190 -9.51 6.46 -1.71
N HIS A 191 -10.48 6.71 -0.82
CA HIS A 191 -10.30 6.74 0.62
C HIS A 191 -11.35 5.89 1.33
N SER A 192 -10.96 5.27 2.44
CA SER A 192 -11.85 4.58 3.38
C SER A 192 -11.21 4.63 4.77
N ARG A 193 -11.55 5.61 5.61
CA ARG A 193 -10.94 5.80 6.92
C ARG A 193 -11.80 6.63 7.87
N TYR A 194 -11.58 6.43 9.18
CA TYR A 194 -12.22 7.19 10.26
C TYR A 194 -11.27 8.19 10.94
N THR A 195 -10.00 8.21 10.54
CA THR A 195 -8.98 9.08 11.12
C THR A 195 -8.17 9.80 10.04
N GLN A 196 -7.50 10.88 10.42
CA GLN A 196 -6.67 11.70 9.55
C GLN A 196 -5.43 12.21 10.26
N VAL A 197 -4.41 12.59 9.50
CA VAL A 197 -3.30 13.42 9.95
C VAL A 197 -3.53 14.86 9.52
N ARG A 198 -3.07 15.82 10.32
CA ARG A 198 -3.23 17.24 9.99
C ARG A 198 -2.01 17.76 9.23
N LYS A 199 -2.24 18.51 8.17
CA LYS A 199 -1.20 19.19 7.39
C LYS A 199 -0.27 20.02 8.29
N ALA A 200 -0.85 20.72 9.28
CA ALA A 200 -0.09 21.57 10.21
C ALA A 200 0.92 20.79 11.06
N ASP A 201 0.64 19.53 11.39
CA ASP A 201 1.58 18.69 12.14
C ASP A 201 2.70 18.17 11.26
N ILE A 202 2.42 17.79 10.03
CA ILE A 202 3.44 17.38 9.04
C ILE A 202 4.41 18.53 8.74
N LEU A 203 3.90 19.76 8.61
CA LEU A 203 4.72 20.94 8.29
C LEU A 203 5.70 21.34 9.42
N LYS A 204 5.55 20.79 10.63
CA LYS A 204 6.54 20.97 11.71
C LYS A 204 7.82 20.16 11.48
N HIS A 205 7.80 19.24 10.54
CA HIS A 205 8.89 18.32 10.21
C HIS A 205 9.52 18.70 8.86
N PRO A 206 10.63 19.46 8.86
CA PRO A 206 11.27 19.92 7.61
C PRO A 206 11.85 18.78 6.77
N GLU A 207 12.06 17.61 7.36
CA GLU A 207 12.46 16.38 6.69
C GLU A 207 11.35 15.71 5.89
N LEU A 208 10.09 16.15 6.05
CA LEU A 208 8.95 15.67 5.28
C LEU A 208 8.54 16.64 4.18
N ALA A 209 7.96 16.12 3.11
CA ALA A 209 7.34 16.88 2.03
C ALA A 209 5.94 16.36 1.76
N ILE A 210 4.96 17.26 1.70
CA ILE A 210 3.60 16.93 1.24
C ILE A 210 3.61 17.06 -0.28
N LEU A 211 3.33 15.98 -0.99
CA LEU A 211 3.38 15.93 -2.46
C LEU A 211 2.02 16.06 -3.11
N ALA A 212 0.96 15.65 -2.43
CA ALA A 212 -0.41 15.78 -2.90
C ALA A 212 -1.40 15.92 -1.75
N GLU A 213 -2.46 16.70 -1.98
CA GLU A 213 -3.55 16.92 -1.03
C GLU A 213 -4.89 17.13 -1.75
N SER A 214 -5.98 16.96 -1.04
CA SER A 214 -7.36 17.23 -1.45
C SER A 214 -7.97 18.29 -0.54
N ASP A 215 -8.82 19.13 -1.08
CA ASP A 215 -9.57 20.12 -0.26
C ASP A 215 -10.59 19.40 0.63
N GLU A 216 -11.15 18.27 0.17
CA GLU A 216 -12.16 17.49 0.93
C GLU A 216 -11.54 16.39 1.78
N ALA A 217 -10.52 15.67 1.24
CA ALA A 217 -9.92 14.50 1.91
C ALA A 217 -8.63 14.83 2.67
N GLY A 218 -8.13 16.07 2.60
CA GLY A 218 -6.89 16.48 3.27
C GLY A 218 -5.63 15.93 2.61
N VAL A 219 -4.59 15.72 3.40
CA VAL A 219 -3.29 15.24 2.91
C VAL A 219 -3.43 13.83 2.33
N PHE A 220 -2.88 13.61 1.14
CA PHE A 220 -2.87 12.31 0.47
C PHE A 220 -1.50 11.64 0.47
N LEU A 221 -0.47 12.36 0.04
CA LEU A 221 0.87 11.81 -0.18
C LEU A 221 1.92 12.63 0.54
N VAL A 222 2.65 11.98 1.43
CA VAL A 222 3.79 12.56 2.17
C VAL A 222 5.01 11.68 1.90
N MET A 223 6.19 12.27 1.85
CA MET A 223 7.43 11.54 1.65
C MET A 223 8.55 12.18 2.50
N SER A 224 9.42 11.35 3.07
CA SER A 224 10.70 11.83 3.60
C SER A 224 11.59 12.35 2.46
N ARG A 225 12.37 13.40 2.70
CA ARG A 225 13.17 14.03 1.63
C ARG A 225 14.23 13.11 1.03
N ASP A 226 14.64 12.09 1.76
CA ASP A 226 15.55 11.05 1.29
C ASP A 226 14.84 9.94 0.47
N GLY A 227 13.50 9.99 0.38
CA GLY A 227 12.70 9.01 -0.37
C GLY A 227 12.56 7.65 0.28
N ARG A 228 13.07 7.48 1.51
CA ARG A 228 13.05 6.18 2.20
C ARG A 228 11.70 5.84 2.81
N GLN A 229 10.91 6.85 3.20
CA GLN A 229 9.61 6.68 3.82
C GLN A 229 8.56 7.45 3.01
N ILE A 230 7.55 6.74 2.52
CA ILE A 230 6.44 7.27 1.71
C ILE A 230 5.14 6.91 2.39
N PHE A 231 4.25 7.89 2.59
CA PHE A 231 3.01 7.75 3.35
C PHE A 231 1.83 8.13 2.46
N VAL A 232 1.01 7.15 2.09
CA VAL A 232 -0.18 7.30 1.24
C VAL A 232 -1.41 7.19 2.13
N GLN A 233 -2.17 8.28 2.31
CA GLN A 233 -3.31 8.35 3.23
C GLN A 233 -4.61 7.73 2.66
N GLY A 234 -4.63 7.41 1.38
CA GLY A 234 -5.71 6.72 0.68
C GLY A 234 -5.34 5.31 0.25
N HIS A 235 -6.15 4.75 -0.65
CA HIS A 235 -6.03 3.39 -1.14
C HIS A 235 -5.95 3.32 -2.67
N PRO A 236 -4.86 3.80 -3.31
CA PRO A 236 -4.74 3.74 -4.77
C PRO A 236 -4.77 2.31 -5.32
N GLU A 237 -4.45 1.31 -4.50
CA GLU A 237 -4.47 -0.12 -4.85
C GLU A 237 -5.87 -0.73 -4.95
N TYR A 238 -6.91 -0.09 -4.41
CA TYR A 238 -8.26 -0.65 -4.33
C TYR A 238 -8.83 -1.04 -5.69
N ASP A 239 -9.55 -2.16 -5.68
CA ASP A 239 -10.33 -2.62 -6.83
C ASP A 239 -11.62 -1.82 -7.01
N ARG A 240 -12.18 -1.96 -8.23
CA ARG A 240 -13.46 -1.32 -8.59
C ARG A 240 -14.54 -1.53 -7.53
N MET A 241 -14.66 -2.76 -7.00
CA MET A 241 -15.76 -3.14 -6.11
C MET A 241 -15.43 -3.01 -4.62
N THR A 242 -14.22 -2.63 -4.24
CA THR A 242 -13.81 -2.64 -2.82
C THR A 242 -14.68 -1.73 -1.97
N LEU A 243 -14.87 -0.47 -2.36
CA LEU A 243 -15.74 0.46 -1.61
C LEU A 243 -17.21 0.04 -1.65
N ASN A 244 -17.68 -0.57 -2.75
CA ASN A 244 -19.01 -1.16 -2.84
C ASN A 244 -19.20 -2.28 -1.79
N ASN A 245 -18.23 -3.19 -1.70
CA ASN A 245 -18.27 -4.29 -0.75
C ASN A 245 -18.22 -3.79 0.70
N GLU A 246 -17.41 -2.76 0.98
CA GLU A 246 -17.38 -2.10 2.28
C GLU A 246 -18.71 -1.44 2.62
N TYR A 247 -19.31 -0.69 1.70
CA TYR A 247 -20.59 -0.02 1.87
C TYR A 247 -21.72 -1.01 2.20
N HIS A 248 -21.87 -2.06 1.38
CA HIS A 248 -22.90 -3.07 1.61
C HIS A 248 -22.64 -3.91 2.88
N ARG A 249 -21.38 -4.19 3.21
CA ARG A 249 -21.02 -4.82 4.49
C ARG A 249 -21.47 -3.98 5.67
N ASP A 250 -21.24 -2.67 5.63
CA ASP A 250 -21.55 -1.74 6.71
C ASP A 250 -23.07 -1.53 6.81
N LEU A 251 -23.80 -1.50 5.68
CA LEU A 251 -25.28 -1.53 5.65
C LEU A 251 -25.81 -2.80 6.31
N ASN A 252 -25.29 -3.96 5.96
CA ASN A 252 -25.74 -5.24 6.51
C ASN A 252 -25.48 -5.36 8.02
N LYS A 253 -24.52 -4.60 8.56
CA LYS A 253 -24.25 -4.48 9.99
C LYS A 253 -25.13 -3.45 10.69
N GLY A 254 -26.00 -2.76 9.97
CA GLY A 254 -26.87 -1.71 10.52
C GLY A 254 -26.13 -0.42 10.90
N LEU A 255 -24.95 -0.17 10.34
CA LEU A 255 -24.15 1.02 10.64
C LEU A 255 -24.59 2.27 9.89
N ASN A 256 -25.57 2.15 8.99
CA ASN A 256 -26.14 3.24 8.19
C ASN A 256 -25.07 4.16 7.53
N PRO A 257 -24.12 3.59 6.73
CA PRO A 257 -23.07 4.36 6.11
C PRO A 257 -23.62 5.33 5.05
N GLU A 258 -22.96 6.47 4.86
CA GLU A 258 -23.21 7.31 3.70
C GLU A 258 -22.76 6.59 2.41
N VAL A 259 -23.45 6.87 1.30
CA VAL A 259 -23.03 6.40 -0.04
C VAL A 259 -21.62 6.93 -0.30
N PRO A 260 -20.66 6.10 -0.74
CA PRO A 260 -19.29 6.55 -1.01
C PRO A 260 -19.26 7.72 -2.01
N TYR A 261 -18.59 8.81 -1.61
CA TYR A 261 -18.54 10.05 -2.38
C TYR A 261 -17.94 9.84 -3.77
N ASN A 262 -18.59 10.40 -4.81
CA ASN A 262 -18.11 10.38 -6.20
C ASN A 262 -17.69 8.98 -6.69
N TYR A 263 -18.37 7.94 -6.25
CA TYR A 263 -18.01 6.56 -6.53
C TYR A 263 -18.98 5.88 -7.50
N TYR A 264 -20.29 6.06 -7.32
CA TYR A 264 -21.31 5.55 -8.23
C TYR A 264 -21.75 6.63 -9.22
N GLU A 265 -22.12 6.23 -10.44
CA GLU A 265 -22.82 7.13 -11.36
C GLU A 265 -24.16 7.54 -10.75
N ASP A 266 -24.46 8.82 -10.81
CA ASP A 266 -25.69 9.43 -10.24
C ASP A 266 -25.92 9.12 -8.73
N ASN A 267 -24.86 8.74 -8.01
CA ASN A 267 -24.92 8.25 -6.62
C ASN A 267 -25.86 7.04 -6.43
N ASP A 268 -26.09 6.24 -7.46
CA ASP A 268 -26.93 5.04 -7.40
C ASP A 268 -26.11 3.82 -6.95
N PRO A 269 -26.27 3.31 -5.72
CA PRO A 269 -25.52 2.18 -5.20
C PRO A 269 -25.88 0.83 -5.84
N PHE A 270 -26.87 0.80 -6.74
CA PHE A 270 -27.22 -0.36 -7.54
C PHE A 270 -26.52 -0.37 -8.91
N SER A 271 -25.88 0.74 -9.29
CA SER A 271 -25.07 0.82 -10.50
C SER A 271 -23.66 0.25 -10.30
N ALA A 272 -23.03 -0.23 -11.37
CA ALA A 272 -21.63 -0.62 -11.33
C ALA A 272 -20.74 0.63 -11.27
N PRO A 273 -19.87 0.78 -10.25
CA PRO A 273 -19.05 1.98 -10.14
C PRO A 273 -17.98 2.03 -11.24
N PRO A 274 -17.70 3.22 -11.82
CA PRO A 274 -16.59 3.39 -12.75
C PRO A 274 -15.24 3.27 -12.04
N LEU A 275 -14.22 2.73 -12.74
CA LEU A 275 -12.85 2.66 -12.22
C LEU A 275 -12.06 3.88 -12.72
N THR A 276 -11.95 4.91 -11.90
CA THR A 276 -11.40 6.23 -12.30
C THR A 276 -9.99 6.50 -11.78
N TRP A 277 -9.40 5.61 -10.96
CA TRP A 277 -8.10 5.82 -10.28
C TRP A 277 -7.00 4.83 -10.69
N ARG A 278 -7.25 3.90 -11.61
CA ARG A 278 -6.27 2.88 -12.02
C ARG A 278 -4.96 3.51 -12.53
N ASN A 279 -5.05 4.57 -13.32
CA ASN A 279 -3.87 5.24 -13.85
C ASN A 279 -3.05 5.91 -12.74
N THR A 280 -3.70 6.48 -11.72
CA THR A 280 -3.04 7.04 -10.54
C THR A 280 -2.26 5.95 -9.80
N SER A 281 -2.91 4.81 -9.54
CA SER A 281 -2.28 3.64 -8.91
C SER A 281 -1.05 3.19 -9.69
N ASN A 282 -1.22 2.88 -10.95
CA ASN A 282 -0.14 2.41 -11.82
C ASN A 282 1.04 3.37 -11.86
N THR A 283 0.77 4.67 -11.99
CA THR A 283 1.82 5.70 -12.05
C THR A 283 2.58 5.81 -10.73
N LEU A 284 1.86 5.83 -9.59
CA LEU A 284 2.48 5.96 -8.27
C LEU A 284 3.41 4.77 -7.96
N TYR A 285 2.92 3.55 -8.13
CA TYR A 285 3.71 2.35 -7.85
C TYR A 285 4.86 2.15 -8.85
N THR A 286 4.66 2.45 -10.13
CA THR A 286 5.73 2.41 -11.14
C THR A 286 6.83 3.43 -10.82
N ASN A 287 6.48 4.66 -10.44
CA ASN A 287 7.44 5.68 -10.05
C ASN A 287 8.22 5.28 -8.80
N TRP A 288 7.54 4.72 -7.80
CA TRP A 288 8.20 4.21 -6.60
C TRP A 288 9.20 3.12 -6.95
N LEU A 289 8.78 2.07 -7.67
CA LEU A 289 9.66 0.97 -8.08
C LEU A 289 10.86 1.46 -8.89
N ASN A 290 10.65 2.41 -9.81
CA ASN A 290 11.72 2.90 -10.66
C ASN A 290 12.69 3.84 -9.92
N TYR A 291 12.16 4.88 -9.27
CA TYR A 291 13.00 5.98 -8.77
C TYR A 291 13.45 5.83 -7.31
N TYR A 292 12.74 5.07 -6.49
CA TYR A 292 13.01 4.94 -5.06
C TYR A 292 13.40 3.53 -4.63
N VAL A 293 13.23 2.54 -5.53
CA VAL A 293 13.68 1.17 -5.32
C VAL A 293 14.81 0.83 -6.28
N TYR A 294 14.53 0.70 -7.58
CA TYR A 294 15.49 0.20 -8.56
C TYR A 294 16.74 1.09 -8.71
N GLN A 295 16.56 2.41 -8.90
CA GLN A 295 17.68 3.32 -9.18
C GLN A 295 18.53 3.64 -7.94
N VAL A 296 18.02 3.41 -6.74
CA VAL A 296 18.74 3.72 -5.48
C VAL A 296 19.23 2.49 -4.72
N THR A 297 18.75 1.30 -5.07
CA THR A 297 19.28 0.06 -4.50
C THR A 297 20.72 -0.17 -4.96
N PRO A 298 21.68 -0.34 -4.04
CA PRO A 298 23.06 -0.63 -4.41
C PRO A 298 23.13 -1.97 -5.17
N TYR A 299 23.65 -1.94 -6.39
CA TYR A 299 24.01 -3.15 -7.11
C TYR A 299 25.40 -3.59 -6.64
N LEU A 300 25.45 -4.55 -5.74
CA LEU A 300 26.70 -5.23 -5.42
C LEU A 300 26.87 -6.34 -6.47
N LEU A 301 27.78 -6.15 -7.40
CA LEU A 301 28.36 -7.29 -8.12
C LEU A 301 29.06 -8.13 -7.04
N ASP A 302 28.65 -9.39 -6.88
CA ASP A 302 29.44 -10.34 -6.12
C ASP A 302 30.78 -10.47 -6.86
N VAL A 303 31.77 -9.75 -6.38
CA VAL A 303 33.15 -9.98 -6.78
C VAL A 303 33.50 -11.26 -6.05
N GLU A 304 33.45 -12.40 -6.76
CA GLU A 304 34.08 -13.64 -6.28
C GLU A 304 35.54 -13.30 -5.96
N GLU A 305 35.90 -13.36 -4.66
CA GLU A 305 37.30 -13.39 -4.22
C GLU A 305 37.94 -14.75 -4.49
#